data_b457e0081592131cb3932ceee1a41072
#
_entry.id   b457e0081592131cb3932ceee1a41072
#
_cell.length_a   1.000
_cell.length_b   1.000
_cell.length_c   1.000
_cell.angle_alpha   90.00
_cell.angle_beta   90.00
_cell.angle_gamma   90.00
#
_symmetry.space_group_name_H-M   'P 1'
#
loop_
_entity.id
_entity.type
_entity.pdbx_description
1 polymer ?
#
loop_
_entity_poly.entity_id
_entity_poly.type
_entity_poly.pdbx_seq_one_letter_code
_entity_poly.pdbx_strand_id
1 'polypeptide(L)'
;MRKITLPGVSLLCLAATNSWAENEPQDIRIGGFEFTPTLVVSESYDDNYRGLSDNEQASWVTGINPTFLLGTGNRNSEYELEYSLNSDIFHSDSEASNTDHHLQLRSVMEFTSRHRLSWGLAYHRVEETADTETATENDKYSLAVARAAYRYGARTARNQLEFGTRYEELRYRNSGDINATEDRDSLMFNSIWFHRLGYRTRSLVEVRHTDHDYKLARALRDSTNLALLAGATWDATAKTSGSIKLGAERKDFDSDQREDFTSPMWEAGVTYNPRTYSTFSLNARRAFDEGDDGASTINDTTTRAAWNHEWTSRIATELQYRFSDRDYEGINRNDERTSYGAGVTWSPDRWIDVTLSYLRTENDSSLSWESYDRNVYLLSFDLSL
;
A
#
# COMPACT_ATOMS: atom_id res chain seq x y z
N MET A 1 -26.28 2.17 -6.47
CA MET A 1 -25.81 3.19 -5.47
C MET A 1 -24.55 3.86 -5.99
N ARG A 2 -24.31 5.16 -5.78
CA ARG A 2 -23.11 5.84 -6.26
C ARG A 2 -21.94 5.48 -5.33
N LYS A 3 -20.98 4.68 -5.80
CA LYS A 3 -19.73 4.41 -5.07
C LYS A 3 -18.96 5.73 -4.89
N ILE A 4 -18.65 6.07 -3.65
CA ILE A 4 -17.79 7.22 -3.30
C ILE A 4 -16.37 6.67 -3.20
N THR A 5 -15.60 6.82 -4.27
CA THR A 5 -14.18 6.50 -4.26
C THR A 5 -13.39 7.54 -3.45
N LEU A 6 -12.75 7.11 -2.38
CA LEU A 6 -11.78 7.89 -1.62
C LEU A 6 -10.40 7.76 -2.27
N PRO A 7 -9.61 8.84 -2.41
CA PRO A 7 -8.20 8.71 -2.69
C PRO A 7 -7.52 8.15 -1.43
N GLY A 8 -7.22 6.86 -1.46
CA GLY A 8 -6.50 6.17 -0.39
C GLY A 8 -5.01 6.48 -0.46
N VAL A 9 -4.42 6.80 0.67
CA VAL A 9 -2.99 6.65 0.90
C VAL A 9 -2.76 5.14 0.97
N SER A 10 -2.14 4.60 -0.08
CA SER A 10 -1.89 3.16 -0.19
C SER A 10 -0.69 2.80 0.66
N LEU A 11 -0.92 2.13 1.78
CA LEU A 11 0.09 1.27 2.37
C LEU A 11 0.29 0.05 1.43
N LEU A 12 1.56 -0.36 1.31
CA LEU A 12 1.97 -1.53 0.57
C LEU A 12 1.33 -2.79 1.16
N CYS A 13 0.24 -3.22 0.57
CA CYS A 13 0.05 -4.64 0.36
C CYS A 13 0.36 -4.86 -1.12
N LEU A 14 1.05 -5.93 -1.46
CA LEU A 14 0.88 -6.55 -2.76
C LEU A 14 -0.63 -6.84 -2.83
N ALA A 15 -1.38 -5.81 -3.23
CA ALA A 15 -2.79 -5.94 -3.42
C ALA A 15 -2.95 -6.99 -4.50
N ALA A 16 -3.61 -8.07 -4.15
CA ALA A 16 -4.32 -8.84 -5.12
C ALA A 16 -4.91 -7.85 -6.12
N THR A 17 -4.47 -7.94 -7.34
CA THR A 17 -4.95 -7.14 -8.45
C THR A 17 -6.46 -7.14 -8.37
N ASN A 18 -7.07 -5.96 -8.22
CA ASN A 18 -8.50 -5.88 -8.44
C ASN A 18 -8.73 -6.46 -9.82
N SER A 19 -9.30 -7.64 -9.91
CA SER A 19 -9.69 -8.23 -11.17
C SER A 19 -10.72 -7.28 -11.79
N TRP A 20 -10.35 -6.70 -12.90
CA TRP A 20 -11.16 -5.71 -13.60
C TRP A 20 -12.10 -6.32 -14.64
N ALA A 21 -12.05 -7.64 -14.80
CA ALA A 21 -13.14 -8.35 -15.45
C ALA A 21 -14.34 -8.27 -14.49
N GLU A 22 -15.48 -7.93 -15.01
CA GLU A 22 -16.72 -7.56 -14.31
C GLU A 22 -17.28 -8.74 -13.46
N ASN A 23 -16.44 -9.26 -12.52
CA ASN A 23 -16.90 -10.04 -11.41
C ASN A 23 -17.47 -9.07 -10.38
N GLU A 24 -18.74 -8.73 -10.52
CA GLU A 24 -19.46 -8.15 -9.40
C GLU A 24 -19.82 -9.33 -8.47
N PRO A 25 -19.11 -9.49 -7.32
CA PRO A 25 -19.48 -10.47 -6.32
C PRO A 25 -20.95 -10.27 -5.97
N GLN A 26 -21.71 -11.36 -5.88
CA GLN A 26 -23.09 -11.26 -5.44
C GLN A 26 -23.09 -11.01 -3.94
N ASP A 27 -23.54 -9.83 -3.52
CA ASP A 27 -23.73 -9.52 -2.13
C ASP A 27 -24.84 -10.39 -1.52
N ILE A 28 -24.52 -11.07 -0.46
CA ILE A 28 -25.50 -11.77 0.37
C ILE A 28 -26.11 -10.76 1.33
N ARG A 29 -27.39 -10.45 1.16
CA ARG A 29 -28.07 -9.50 2.05
C ARG A 29 -28.54 -10.16 3.33
N ILE A 30 -28.01 -9.69 4.45
CA ILE A 30 -28.37 -10.15 5.81
C ILE A 30 -28.96 -8.95 6.57
N GLY A 31 -30.28 -8.81 6.53
CA GLY A 31 -30.94 -7.63 7.10
C GLY A 31 -30.57 -6.35 6.38
N GLY A 32 -29.92 -5.42 7.09
CA GLY A 32 -29.41 -4.16 6.53
C GLY A 32 -27.94 -4.19 6.09
N PHE A 33 -27.30 -5.37 6.09
CA PHE A 33 -25.91 -5.57 5.73
C PHE A 33 -25.79 -6.27 4.38
N GLU A 34 -24.75 -5.93 3.65
CA GLU A 34 -24.28 -6.61 2.43
C GLU A 34 -22.99 -7.36 2.77
N PHE A 35 -23.01 -8.68 2.62
CA PHE A 35 -21.86 -9.56 2.90
C PHE A 35 -21.32 -10.10 1.59
N THR A 36 -20.02 -9.86 1.33
CA THR A 36 -19.34 -10.23 0.11
C THR A 36 -18.13 -11.09 0.44
N PRO A 37 -18.25 -12.43 0.41
CA PRO A 37 -17.11 -13.33 0.54
C PRO A 37 -16.41 -13.52 -0.81
N THR A 38 -15.08 -13.51 -0.80
CA THR A 38 -14.24 -13.88 -1.94
C THR A 38 -13.16 -14.87 -1.49
N LEU A 39 -12.67 -15.69 -2.40
CA LEU A 39 -11.58 -16.62 -2.15
C LEU A 39 -10.64 -16.64 -3.36
N VAL A 40 -9.37 -16.30 -3.14
CA VAL A 40 -8.33 -16.51 -4.13
C VAL A 40 -7.52 -17.74 -3.74
N VAL A 41 -7.40 -18.68 -4.68
CA VAL A 41 -6.50 -19.83 -4.57
C VAL A 41 -5.48 -19.74 -5.69
N SER A 42 -4.22 -19.84 -5.35
CA SER A 42 -3.15 -19.72 -6.34
C SER A 42 -2.08 -20.78 -6.17
N GLU A 43 -1.40 -21.04 -7.27
CA GLU A 43 -0.17 -21.84 -7.31
C GLU A 43 0.88 -21.05 -8.06
N SER A 44 2.04 -20.85 -7.45
CA SER A 44 3.14 -20.13 -8.07
C SER A 44 4.45 -20.91 -7.98
N TYR A 45 5.30 -20.68 -8.97
CA TYR A 45 6.70 -21.07 -8.91
C TYR A 45 7.55 -19.81 -8.72
N ASP A 46 8.33 -19.80 -7.68
CA ASP A 46 9.23 -18.72 -7.29
C ASP A 46 10.66 -19.27 -7.28
N ASP A 47 11.53 -18.73 -8.13
CA ASP A 47 12.89 -19.26 -8.30
C ASP A 47 13.88 -18.75 -7.24
N ASN A 48 13.51 -17.69 -6.50
CA ASN A 48 14.36 -17.11 -5.43
C ASN A 48 13.47 -16.47 -4.34
N TYR A 49 12.69 -17.27 -3.61
CA TYR A 49 11.68 -16.78 -2.68
C TYR A 49 12.25 -16.03 -1.45
N ARG A 50 13.54 -16.21 -1.14
CA ARG A 50 14.23 -15.47 -0.09
C ARG A 50 14.97 -14.23 -0.60
N GLY A 51 15.06 -14.02 -1.92
CA GLY A 51 15.78 -12.87 -2.50
C GLY A 51 17.29 -12.92 -2.23
N LEU A 52 17.90 -14.10 -2.30
CA LEU A 52 19.33 -14.29 -2.04
C LEU A 52 20.17 -13.93 -3.26
N SER A 53 21.35 -13.36 -3.03
CA SER A 53 22.35 -13.06 -4.08
C SER A 53 23.07 -14.28 -4.60
N ASP A 54 23.26 -15.26 -3.75
CA ASP A 54 23.90 -16.54 -4.01
C ASP A 54 23.07 -17.66 -3.38
N ASN A 55 23.21 -18.91 -3.91
CA ASN A 55 22.45 -20.06 -3.44
C ASN A 55 20.92 -19.85 -3.48
N GLU A 56 20.43 -19.26 -4.56
CA GLU A 56 19.00 -19.03 -4.78
C GLU A 56 18.16 -20.26 -4.43
N GLN A 57 17.07 -20.01 -3.72
CA GLN A 57 16.18 -21.08 -3.27
C GLN A 57 14.83 -20.97 -3.99
N ALA A 58 14.45 -22.02 -4.71
CA ALA A 58 13.21 -22.08 -5.43
C ALA A 58 12.15 -22.88 -4.67
N SER A 59 10.89 -22.46 -4.79
CA SER A 59 9.74 -23.19 -4.26
C SER A 59 8.51 -23.08 -5.15
N TRP A 60 7.69 -24.13 -5.15
CA TRP A 60 6.28 -23.99 -5.42
C TRP A 60 5.60 -23.45 -4.17
N VAL A 61 4.64 -22.55 -4.37
CA VAL A 61 3.92 -21.88 -3.28
C VAL A 61 2.43 -21.92 -3.58
N THR A 62 1.67 -22.57 -2.67
CA THR A 62 0.21 -22.52 -2.73
C THR A 62 -0.30 -21.36 -1.88
N GLY A 63 -1.02 -20.41 -2.48
CA GLY A 63 -1.69 -19.30 -1.82
C GLY A 63 -3.16 -19.59 -1.57
N ILE A 64 -3.66 -19.26 -0.36
CA ILE A 64 -5.08 -19.37 0.00
C ILE A 64 -5.50 -18.09 0.71
N ASN A 65 -6.29 -17.24 0.01
CA ASN A 65 -6.56 -15.87 0.44
C ASN A 65 -8.09 -15.60 0.47
N PRO A 66 -8.80 -16.01 1.53
CA PRO A 66 -10.20 -15.63 1.72
C PRO A 66 -10.31 -14.18 2.19
N THR A 67 -11.31 -13.46 1.67
CA THR A 67 -11.68 -12.11 2.11
C THR A 67 -13.18 -12.05 2.40
N PHE A 68 -13.53 -11.44 3.51
CA PHE A 68 -14.91 -11.26 3.96
C PHE A 68 -15.18 -9.78 4.15
N LEU A 69 -16.03 -9.20 3.30
CA LEU A 69 -16.45 -7.82 3.38
C LEU A 69 -17.88 -7.74 3.88
N LEU A 70 -18.11 -6.98 4.94
CA LEU A 70 -19.43 -6.66 5.47
C LEU A 70 -19.68 -5.16 5.36
N GLY A 71 -20.56 -4.78 4.47
CA GLY A 71 -20.95 -3.39 4.22
C GLY A 71 -22.32 -3.06 4.77
N THR A 72 -22.49 -1.84 5.24
CA THR A 72 -23.80 -1.25 5.52
C THR A 72 -23.76 0.25 5.35
N GLY A 73 -24.87 0.85 5.02
CA GLY A 73 -24.88 2.29 4.85
C GLY A 73 -26.30 2.86 4.71
N ASN A 74 -26.31 4.17 4.78
CA ASN A 74 -27.49 4.97 4.52
C ASN A 74 -27.12 6.12 3.57
N ARG A 75 -28.02 7.09 3.38
CA ARG A 75 -27.79 8.21 2.46
C ARG A 75 -26.53 9.03 2.79
N ASN A 76 -26.13 9.11 4.05
CA ASN A 76 -25.12 10.03 4.55
C ASN A 76 -23.92 9.33 5.21
N SER A 77 -23.97 8.03 5.39
CA SER A 77 -22.91 7.28 6.06
C SER A 77 -22.78 5.89 5.46
N GLU A 78 -21.55 5.44 5.31
CA GLU A 78 -21.17 4.12 4.84
C GLU A 78 -20.18 3.52 5.83
N TYR A 79 -20.33 2.24 6.12
CA TYR A 79 -19.48 1.47 7.05
C TYR A 79 -19.11 0.17 6.38
N GLU A 80 -17.85 -0.20 6.45
CA GLU A 80 -17.31 -1.43 5.89
C GLU A 80 -16.39 -2.08 6.91
N LEU A 81 -16.63 -3.34 7.18
CA LEU A 81 -15.75 -4.22 7.96
C LEU A 81 -15.20 -5.27 6.99
N GLU A 82 -13.88 -5.35 6.90
CA GLU A 82 -13.18 -6.30 6.06
C GLU A 82 -12.24 -7.15 6.91
N TYR A 83 -12.29 -8.44 6.72
CA TYR A 83 -11.30 -9.37 7.22
C TYR A 83 -10.75 -10.18 6.06
N SER A 84 -9.42 -10.20 5.94
CA SER A 84 -8.73 -11.06 4.99
C SER A 84 -7.62 -11.86 5.67
N LEU A 85 -7.38 -13.04 5.13
CA LEU A 85 -6.29 -13.93 5.50
C LEU A 85 -5.49 -14.20 4.24
N ASN A 86 -4.15 -14.10 4.32
CA ASN A 86 -3.25 -14.52 3.26
C ASN A 86 -2.36 -15.63 3.82
N SER A 87 -2.43 -16.81 3.23
CA SER A 87 -1.62 -17.95 3.64
C SER A 87 -0.82 -18.46 2.46
N ASP A 88 0.51 -18.42 2.59
CA ASP A 88 1.46 -18.91 1.60
C ASP A 88 2.16 -20.17 2.14
N ILE A 89 1.98 -21.28 1.45
CA ILE A 89 2.50 -22.60 1.81
C ILE A 89 3.64 -22.94 0.84
N PHE A 90 4.88 -22.84 1.33
CA PHE A 90 6.08 -23.15 0.57
C PHE A 90 6.32 -24.66 0.61
N HIS A 91 6.39 -25.29 -0.58
CA HIS A 91 6.52 -26.75 -0.67
C HIS A 91 7.94 -27.26 -0.43
N SER A 92 8.94 -26.44 -0.72
CA SER A 92 10.35 -26.78 -0.49
C SER A 92 10.83 -26.51 0.94
N ASP A 93 10.14 -25.58 1.65
CA ASP A 93 10.54 -25.13 2.99
C ASP A 93 9.30 -24.74 3.81
N SER A 94 8.92 -25.62 4.73
CA SER A 94 7.74 -25.35 5.57
C SER A 94 7.98 -24.23 6.60
N GLU A 95 9.22 -23.88 6.91
CA GLU A 95 9.56 -22.79 7.84
C GLU A 95 9.37 -21.42 7.17
N ALA A 96 9.46 -21.35 5.84
CA ALA A 96 9.15 -20.16 5.06
C ALA A 96 7.65 -19.89 4.95
N SER A 97 6.81 -20.93 5.19
CA SER A 97 5.34 -20.79 5.12
C SER A 97 4.85 -19.79 6.16
N ASN A 98 3.88 -18.96 5.75
CA ASN A 98 3.41 -17.85 6.58
C ASN A 98 1.89 -17.68 6.46
N THR A 99 1.31 -16.92 7.40
CA THR A 99 -0.11 -16.59 7.38
C THR A 99 -0.34 -15.21 7.98
N ASP A 100 -0.87 -14.31 7.15
CA ASP A 100 -1.21 -12.96 7.54
C ASP A 100 -2.70 -12.84 7.85
N HIS A 101 -3.00 -11.98 8.81
CA HIS A 101 -4.37 -11.60 9.16
C HIS A 101 -4.54 -10.10 9.07
N HIS A 102 -5.55 -9.65 8.36
CA HIS A 102 -5.88 -8.24 8.21
C HIS A 102 -7.33 -8.00 8.59
N LEU A 103 -7.55 -7.13 9.56
CA LEU A 103 -8.88 -6.67 9.96
C LEU A 103 -8.96 -5.15 9.77
N GLN A 104 -9.93 -4.67 9.02
CA GLN A 104 -10.11 -3.24 8.76
C GLN A 104 -11.57 -2.84 8.96
N LEU A 105 -11.78 -1.72 9.65
CA LEU A 105 -13.06 -1.05 9.76
C LEU A 105 -12.92 0.37 9.21
N ARG A 106 -13.77 0.75 8.28
CA ARG A 106 -13.74 2.08 7.65
C ARG A 106 -15.13 2.67 7.52
N SER A 107 -15.18 3.99 7.57
CA SER A 107 -16.44 4.72 7.44
C SER A 107 -16.24 6.06 6.75
N VAL A 108 -17.24 6.46 5.98
CA VAL A 108 -17.38 7.79 5.42
C VAL A 108 -18.72 8.37 5.88
N MET A 109 -18.70 9.57 6.43
CA MET A 109 -19.85 10.24 7.01
C MET A 109 -20.00 11.66 6.43
N GLU A 110 -21.15 11.96 5.84
CA GLU A 110 -21.50 13.30 5.39
C GLU A 110 -22.54 13.90 6.35
N PHE A 111 -22.10 14.60 7.40
CA PHE A 111 -23.02 15.21 8.35
C PHE A 111 -23.87 16.30 7.72
N THR A 112 -23.24 17.07 6.82
CA THR A 112 -23.91 18.06 5.98
C THR A 112 -23.16 18.18 4.66
N SER A 113 -23.69 18.97 3.71
CA SER A 113 -22.97 19.26 2.45
C SER A 113 -21.57 19.91 2.65
N ARG A 114 -21.27 20.42 3.86
CA ARG A 114 -20.01 21.10 4.19
C ARG A 114 -19.12 20.30 5.14
N HIS A 115 -19.62 19.29 5.82
CA HIS A 115 -18.93 18.58 6.90
C HIS A 115 -18.88 17.10 6.58
N ARG A 116 -17.70 16.61 6.28
CA ARG A 116 -17.43 15.21 5.97
C ARG A 116 -16.31 14.68 6.86
N LEU A 117 -16.50 13.49 7.37
CA LEU A 117 -15.51 12.75 8.15
C LEU A 117 -15.30 11.39 7.47
N SER A 118 -14.07 11.02 7.24
CA SER A 118 -13.68 9.65 6.98
C SER A 118 -12.79 9.17 8.12
N TRP A 119 -12.97 7.92 8.56
CA TRP A 119 -12.12 7.33 9.57
C TRP A 119 -11.95 5.84 9.31
N GLY A 120 -10.90 5.26 9.86
CA GLY A 120 -10.64 3.85 9.76
C GLY A 120 -9.76 3.35 10.89
N LEU A 121 -9.98 2.10 11.25
CA LEU A 121 -9.18 1.33 12.17
C LEU A 121 -8.70 0.10 11.42
N ALA A 122 -7.44 -0.29 11.59
CA ALA A 122 -6.92 -1.53 11.04
C ALA A 122 -6.02 -2.22 12.05
N TYR A 123 -6.00 -3.54 11.99
CA TYR A 123 -5.07 -4.38 12.71
C TYR A 123 -4.55 -5.45 11.77
N HIS A 124 -3.23 -5.50 11.64
CA HIS A 124 -2.53 -6.46 10.80
C HIS A 124 -1.63 -7.30 11.68
N ARG A 125 -1.68 -8.60 11.49
CA ARG A 125 -0.69 -9.53 11.99
C ARG A 125 -0.02 -10.15 10.79
N VAL A 126 1.26 -9.87 10.64
CA VAL A 126 2.04 -10.21 9.45
C VAL A 126 3.19 -11.14 9.83
N GLU A 127 3.44 -12.08 8.96
CA GLU A 127 4.57 -13.00 9.04
C GLU A 127 5.25 -13.02 7.67
N GLU A 128 6.38 -12.32 7.53
CA GLU A 128 7.15 -12.22 6.30
C GLU A 128 8.23 -13.28 6.24
N THR A 129 8.35 -13.96 5.11
CA THR A 129 9.44 -14.93 4.88
C THR A 129 10.77 -14.19 4.98
N ALA A 130 11.66 -14.70 5.84
CA ALA A 130 12.97 -14.09 6.05
C ALA A 130 13.82 -14.14 4.78
N ASP A 131 14.52 -13.04 4.50
CA ASP A 131 15.34 -12.79 3.32
C ASP A 131 16.83 -13.17 3.51
N THR A 132 17.15 -14.00 4.49
CA THR A 132 18.50 -14.47 4.77
C THR A 132 18.57 -15.98 4.92
N GLU A 133 19.66 -16.61 4.47
CA GLU A 133 19.92 -18.05 4.67
C GLU A 133 20.06 -18.47 6.15
N THR A 134 20.40 -17.52 7.01
CA THR A 134 20.69 -17.78 8.43
C THR A 134 19.49 -17.53 9.34
N ALA A 135 18.39 -17.05 8.80
CA ALA A 135 17.19 -16.82 9.58
C ALA A 135 16.63 -18.13 10.14
N THR A 136 16.34 -18.15 11.43
CA THR A 136 15.77 -19.29 12.14
C THR A 136 14.25 -19.21 12.25
N GLU A 137 13.66 -18.09 11.89
CA GLU A 137 12.22 -17.85 11.85
C GLU A 137 11.90 -16.69 10.90
N ASN A 138 10.68 -16.67 10.40
CA ASN A 138 10.11 -15.55 9.64
C ASN A 138 10.02 -14.29 10.51
N ASP A 139 10.00 -13.12 9.89
CA ASP A 139 9.75 -11.86 10.58
C ASP A 139 8.28 -11.73 10.93
N LYS A 140 7.99 -11.55 12.23
CA LYS A 140 6.62 -11.52 12.76
C LYS A 140 6.35 -10.19 13.43
N TYR A 141 5.34 -9.48 12.96
CA TYR A 141 4.93 -8.23 13.60
C TYR A 141 3.42 -8.03 13.61
N SER A 142 2.99 -7.11 14.43
CA SER A 142 1.63 -6.56 14.41
C SER A 142 1.67 -5.07 14.17
N LEU A 143 0.75 -4.59 13.33
CA LEU A 143 0.58 -3.19 13.02
C LEU A 143 -0.87 -2.78 13.31
N ALA A 144 -1.08 -1.93 14.30
CA ALA A 144 -2.36 -1.28 14.55
C ALA A 144 -2.37 0.11 13.95
N VAL A 145 -3.44 0.47 13.24
CA VAL A 145 -3.58 1.77 12.58
C VAL A 145 -4.93 2.38 12.92
N ALA A 146 -4.91 3.65 13.35
CA ALA A 146 -6.10 4.48 13.46
C ALA A 146 -5.91 5.75 12.61
N ARG A 147 -6.88 6.08 11.77
CA ARG A 147 -6.84 7.26 10.91
C ARG A 147 -8.16 8.00 10.90
N ALA A 148 -8.10 9.32 10.77
CA ALA A 148 -9.29 10.14 10.55
C ALA A 148 -8.94 11.34 9.65
N ALA A 149 -9.87 11.74 8.79
CA ALA A 149 -9.74 12.95 7.99
C ALA A 149 -11.08 13.70 7.99
N TYR A 150 -11.06 14.92 8.48
CA TYR A 150 -12.21 15.78 8.51
C TYR A 150 -12.08 16.88 7.45
N ARG A 151 -13.06 16.98 6.55
CA ARG A 151 -13.07 17.96 5.48
C ARG A 151 -14.20 18.97 5.69
N TYR A 152 -13.84 20.24 5.78
CA TYR A 152 -14.74 21.37 5.85
C TYR A 152 -14.85 22.09 4.51
N GLY A 153 -16.08 22.39 4.10
CA GLY A 153 -16.41 23.09 2.86
C GLY A 153 -17.22 22.22 1.88
N ALA A 154 -18.22 22.81 1.26
CA ALA A 154 -19.03 22.11 0.26
C ALA A 154 -18.17 21.64 -0.93
N ARG A 155 -18.57 20.56 -1.59
CA ARG A 155 -17.84 20.03 -2.79
C ARG A 155 -17.68 21.10 -3.88
N THR A 156 -18.60 22.06 -3.96
CA THR A 156 -18.58 23.18 -4.91
C THR A 156 -17.93 24.45 -4.35
N ALA A 157 -17.53 24.47 -3.08
CA ALA A 157 -16.93 25.65 -2.47
C ALA A 157 -15.60 26.04 -3.14
N ARG A 158 -15.28 27.33 -3.14
CA ARG A 158 -14.01 27.84 -3.65
C ARG A 158 -12.84 27.38 -2.80
N ASN A 159 -13.02 27.34 -1.49
CA ASN A 159 -12.01 26.88 -0.52
C ASN A 159 -12.57 25.69 0.26
N GLN A 160 -11.70 24.72 0.54
CA GLN A 160 -11.94 23.63 1.48
C GLN A 160 -10.72 23.46 2.38
N LEU A 161 -10.95 23.02 3.61
CA LEU A 161 -9.92 22.65 4.56
C LEU A 161 -10.07 21.17 4.90
N GLU A 162 -8.97 20.48 5.02
CA GLU A 162 -8.93 19.11 5.52
C GLU A 162 -7.92 19.01 6.65
N PHE A 163 -8.30 18.32 7.71
CA PHE A 163 -7.45 17.99 8.84
C PHE A 163 -7.42 16.47 8.95
N GLY A 164 -6.24 15.90 8.87
CA GLY A 164 -6.00 14.49 8.97
C GLY A 164 -5.15 14.13 10.17
N THR A 165 -5.35 12.94 10.69
CA THR A 165 -4.47 12.29 11.67
C THR A 165 -4.36 10.81 11.38
N ARG A 166 -3.19 10.25 11.69
CA ARG A 166 -2.90 8.83 11.60
C ARG A 166 -2.01 8.43 12.77
N TYR A 167 -2.43 7.42 13.50
CA TYR A 167 -1.65 6.76 14.54
C TYR A 167 -1.33 5.35 14.09
N GLU A 168 -0.09 4.94 14.26
CA GLU A 168 0.41 3.60 13.96
C GLU A 168 1.18 3.06 15.15
N GLU A 169 0.95 1.79 15.46
CA GLU A 169 1.68 1.04 16.46
C GLU A 169 2.25 -0.20 15.79
N LEU A 170 3.59 -0.24 15.63
CA LEU A 170 4.33 -1.39 15.11
C LEU A 170 5.00 -2.14 16.25
N ARG A 171 4.80 -3.46 16.33
CA ARG A 171 5.42 -4.34 17.33
C ARG A 171 5.86 -5.63 16.69
N TYR A 172 7.15 -5.90 16.76
CA TYR A 172 7.71 -7.19 16.38
C TYR A 172 7.43 -8.27 17.44
N ARG A 173 7.33 -9.50 17.01
CA ARG A 173 6.94 -10.65 17.84
C ARG A 173 7.90 -11.81 17.69
N ASN A 174 9.07 -11.57 17.11
CA ASN A 174 10.14 -12.55 16.99
C ASN A 174 10.67 -12.97 18.35
N SER A 175 11.22 -14.18 18.42
CA SER A 175 11.85 -14.71 19.63
C SER A 175 13.15 -13.96 19.93
N GLY A 176 13.48 -13.78 21.22
CA GLY A 176 14.78 -13.24 21.64
C GLY A 176 15.01 -11.76 21.33
N ASP A 177 13.96 -10.95 21.25
CA ASP A 177 14.00 -9.51 20.95
C ASP A 177 14.65 -9.16 19.59
N ILE A 178 14.65 -10.12 18.65
CA ILE A 178 15.04 -9.87 17.25
C ILE A 178 14.05 -8.83 16.71
N ASN A 179 14.54 -7.82 16.00
CA ASN A 179 13.77 -6.70 15.45
C ASN A 179 13.03 -5.80 16.47
N ALA A 180 13.22 -6.01 17.77
CA ALA A 180 12.57 -5.17 18.79
C ALA A 180 13.05 -3.69 18.75
N THR A 181 14.19 -3.41 18.09
CA THR A 181 14.65 -2.04 17.82
C THR A 181 13.77 -1.28 16.83
N GLU A 182 12.92 -2.00 16.09
CA GLU A 182 11.96 -1.44 15.13
C GLU A 182 10.60 -1.12 15.77
N ASP A 183 10.35 -1.58 17.00
CA ASP A 183 9.11 -1.31 17.73
C ASP A 183 8.93 0.18 17.95
N ARG A 184 7.86 0.73 17.41
CA ARG A 184 7.57 2.17 17.48
C ARG A 184 6.10 2.50 17.47
N ASP A 185 5.79 3.68 17.95
CA ASP A 185 4.55 4.41 17.70
C ASP A 185 4.83 5.57 16.74
N SER A 186 3.90 5.85 15.85
CA SER A 186 4.00 7.00 14.95
C SER A 186 2.68 7.76 14.96
N LEU A 187 2.75 9.08 15.17
CA LEU A 187 1.58 9.94 15.17
C LEU A 187 1.74 11.06 14.15
N MET A 188 0.93 11.02 13.11
CA MET A 188 0.92 12.03 12.05
C MET A 188 -0.30 12.95 12.17
N PHE A 189 -0.08 14.23 11.97
CA PHE A 189 -1.10 15.24 11.71
C PHE A 189 -0.83 15.95 10.40
N ASN A 190 -1.87 16.18 9.60
CA ASN A 190 -1.77 17.02 8.42
C ASN A 190 -2.92 18.02 8.32
N SER A 191 -2.64 19.14 7.66
CA SER A 191 -3.62 20.16 7.32
C SER A 191 -3.46 20.53 5.85
N ILE A 192 -4.57 20.47 5.09
CA ILE A 192 -4.57 20.76 3.67
C ILE A 192 -5.59 21.86 3.37
N TRP A 193 -5.11 22.92 2.73
CA TRP A 193 -5.97 23.94 2.15
C TRP A 193 -6.11 23.70 0.64
N PHE A 194 -7.36 23.55 0.17
CA PHE A 194 -7.69 23.44 -1.23
C PHE A 194 -8.32 24.73 -1.72
N HIS A 195 -7.83 25.24 -2.85
CA HIS A 195 -8.42 26.39 -3.55
C HIS A 195 -8.83 25.98 -4.97
N ARG A 196 -10.08 26.22 -5.33
CA ARG A 196 -10.62 25.87 -6.64
C ARG A 196 -10.14 26.87 -7.70
N LEU A 197 -9.33 26.40 -8.65
CA LEU A 197 -8.83 27.16 -9.78
C LEU A 197 -9.82 27.13 -10.96
N GLY A 198 -10.50 26.00 -11.15
CA GLY A 198 -11.42 25.76 -12.23
C GLY A 198 -12.58 24.86 -11.81
N TYR A 199 -13.35 24.41 -12.78
CA TYR A 199 -14.51 23.56 -12.49
C TYR A 199 -14.13 22.23 -11.83
N ARG A 200 -13.00 21.64 -12.24
CA ARG A 200 -12.52 20.33 -11.80
C ARG A 200 -11.06 20.32 -11.32
N THR A 201 -10.47 21.48 -11.09
CA THR A 201 -9.07 21.61 -10.67
C THR A 201 -8.99 22.45 -9.42
N ARG A 202 -8.18 21.98 -8.45
CA ARG A 202 -7.86 22.68 -7.21
C ARG A 202 -6.37 22.74 -7.03
N SER A 203 -5.84 23.89 -6.64
CA SER A 203 -4.53 23.95 -5.99
C SER A 203 -4.66 23.52 -4.54
N LEU A 204 -3.55 23.08 -3.96
CA LEU A 204 -3.48 22.73 -2.54
C LEU A 204 -2.16 23.19 -1.93
N VAL A 205 -2.20 23.40 -0.62
CA VAL A 205 -1.02 23.51 0.25
C VAL A 205 -1.25 22.57 1.42
N GLU A 206 -0.25 21.76 1.74
CA GLU A 206 -0.28 20.79 2.83
C GLU A 206 0.89 21.03 3.78
N VAL A 207 0.61 21.01 5.08
CA VAL A 207 1.62 20.89 6.13
C VAL A 207 1.39 19.54 6.80
N ARG A 208 2.45 18.75 6.96
CA ARG A 208 2.42 17.41 7.58
C ARG A 208 3.47 17.36 8.67
N HIS A 209 3.10 16.86 9.83
CA HIS A 209 3.97 16.65 10.98
C HIS A 209 3.78 15.21 11.46
N THR A 210 4.88 14.50 11.70
CA THR A 210 4.88 13.12 12.19
C THR A 210 5.88 12.99 13.32
N ASP A 211 5.44 12.43 14.44
CA ASP A 211 6.31 12.02 15.55
C ASP A 211 6.51 10.52 15.50
N HIS A 212 7.74 10.06 15.70
CA HIS A 212 8.13 8.65 15.82
C HIS A 212 8.75 8.41 17.19
N ASP A 213 8.15 7.51 17.98
CA ASP A 213 8.56 7.13 19.34
C ASP A 213 8.95 5.65 19.34
N TYR A 214 10.25 5.35 19.38
CA TYR A 214 10.80 4.02 19.41
C TYR A 214 10.79 3.47 20.83
N LYS A 215 10.36 2.22 21.01
CA LYS A 215 10.17 1.63 22.34
C LYS A 215 11.46 1.25 23.03
N LEU A 216 12.52 0.99 22.29
CA LEU A 216 13.85 0.74 22.84
C LEU A 216 14.71 2.00 22.76
N ALA A 217 15.03 2.61 23.90
CA ALA A 217 15.86 3.80 23.98
C ALA A 217 17.24 3.64 23.32
N ARG A 218 17.77 2.40 23.22
CA ARG A 218 19.02 2.11 22.51
C ARG A 218 18.92 2.27 20.98
N ALA A 219 17.72 2.32 20.42
CA ALA A 219 17.53 2.56 19.00
C ALA A 219 17.97 3.99 18.61
N LEU A 220 17.82 4.96 19.52
CA LEU A 220 18.19 6.38 19.33
C LEU A 220 17.55 6.97 18.06
N ARG A 221 16.31 6.55 17.73
CA ARG A 221 15.62 6.89 16.48
C ARG A 221 14.35 7.71 16.69
N ASP A 222 14.07 8.09 17.93
CA ASP A 222 12.99 9.05 18.22
C ASP A 222 13.21 10.30 17.38
N SER A 223 12.19 10.73 16.67
CA SER A 223 12.36 11.75 15.63
C SER A 223 11.04 12.40 15.26
N THR A 224 11.16 13.58 14.68
CA THR A 224 10.05 14.38 14.16
C THR A 224 10.26 14.66 12.68
N ASN A 225 9.25 14.36 11.84
CA ASN A 225 9.24 14.72 10.43
C ASN A 225 8.31 15.92 10.22
N LEU A 226 8.79 16.96 9.53
CA LEU A 226 7.99 18.10 9.09
C LEU A 226 8.05 18.24 7.58
N ALA A 227 6.90 18.18 6.90
CA ALA A 227 6.82 18.37 5.45
C ALA A 227 5.91 19.55 5.09
N LEU A 228 6.34 20.31 4.06
CA LEU A 228 5.54 21.36 3.43
C LEU A 228 5.44 21.06 1.94
N LEU A 229 4.21 20.93 1.46
CA LEU A 229 3.91 20.55 0.09
C LEU A 229 2.93 21.54 -0.54
N ALA A 230 3.14 21.84 -1.80
CA ALA A 230 2.19 22.58 -2.63
C ALA A 230 1.90 21.79 -3.91
N GLY A 231 0.69 21.91 -4.43
CA GLY A 231 0.32 21.10 -5.57
C GLY A 231 -1.04 21.40 -6.16
N ALA A 232 -1.51 20.45 -6.95
CA ALA A 232 -2.83 20.49 -7.55
C ALA A 232 -3.49 19.11 -7.60
N THR A 233 -4.81 19.10 -7.51
CA THR A 233 -5.64 17.94 -7.81
C THR A 233 -6.58 18.28 -8.96
N TRP A 234 -6.85 17.32 -9.81
CA TRP A 234 -7.78 17.48 -10.90
C TRP A 234 -8.62 16.22 -11.13
N ASP A 235 -9.82 16.49 -11.55
CA ASP A 235 -10.74 15.53 -12.16
C ASP A 235 -11.19 16.16 -13.48
N ALA A 236 -10.18 16.48 -14.33
CA ALA A 236 -10.31 17.48 -15.39
C ALA A 236 -11.22 17.04 -16.53
N THR A 237 -11.26 15.72 -16.78
CA THR A 237 -12.15 15.13 -17.79
C THR A 237 -12.72 13.82 -17.29
N ALA A 238 -13.67 13.22 -18.01
CA ALA A 238 -14.07 11.84 -17.74
C ALA A 238 -12.93 10.83 -17.96
N LYS A 239 -11.79 11.29 -18.50
CA LYS A 239 -10.67 10.45 -18.91
C LYS A 239 -9.43 10.62 -18.04
N THR A 240 -9.28 11.71 -17.29
CA THR A 240 -8.05 11.99 -16.57
C THR A 240 -8.35 12.58 -15.21
N SER A 241 -7.89 11.91 -14.15
CA SER A 241 -7.88 12.39 -12.78
C SER A 241 -6.49 12.23 -12.17
N GLY A 242 -6.18 13.03 -11.17
CA GLY A 242 -4.90 12.90 -10.49
C GLY A 242 -4.60 13.98 -9.48
N SER A 243 -3.41 13.88 -8.92
CA SER A 243 -2.82 14.88 -8.02
C SER A 243 -1.29 14.92 -8.20
N ILE A 244 -0.73 16.09 -8.02
CA ILE A 244 0.72 16.30 -7.91
C ILE A 244 0.96 17.21 -6.73
N LYS A 245 1.91 16.85 -5.88
CA LYS A 245 2.40 17.63 -4.74
C LYS A 245 3.92 17.66 -4.79
N LEU A 246 4.51 18.83 -4.58
CA LEU A 246 5.95 19.07 -4.56
C LEU A 246 6.27 19.88 -3.31
N GLY A 247 7.39 19.59 -2.66
CA GLY A 247 7.81 20.29 -1.46
C GLY A 247 9.13 19.78 -0.92
N ALA A 248 9.27 19.87 0.39
CA ALA A 248 10.40 19.35 1.12
C ALA A 248 9.95 18.76 2.45
N GLU A 249 10.71 17.80 2.92
CA GLU A 249 10.56 17.15 4.22
C GLU A 249 11.88 17.28 4.98
N ARG A 250 11.77 17.51 6.27
CA ARG A 250 12.89 17.51 7.22
C ARG A 250 12.58 16.51 8.32
N LYS A 251 13.57 15.67 8.64
CA LYS A 251 13.58 14.73 9.75
C LYS A 251 14.62 15.19 10.76
N ASP A 252 14.17 15.48 11.97
CA ASP A 252 14.98 15.88 13.11
C ASP A 252 14.98 14.73 14.12
N PHE A 253 16.17 14.26 14.54
CA PHE A 253 16.33 13.22 15.56
C PHE A 253 16.50 13.84 16.94
N ASP A 254 15.90 13.24 17.96
CA ASP A 254 16.03 13.67 19.36
C ASP A 254 17.44 13.43 19.92
N SER A 255 18.19 12.49 19.31
CA SER A 255 19.54 12.09 19.73
C SER A 255 20.60 12.84 18.95
N ASP A 256 21.49 13.56 19.65
CA ASP A 256 22.69 14.19 19.08
C ASP A 256 23.69 13.19 18.42
N GLN A 257 23.44 11.88 18.54
CA GLN A 257 24.26 10.84 17.91
C GLN A 257 23.81 10.52 16.49
N ARG A 258 22.70 11.09 16.02
CA ARG A 258 22.20 10.97 14.65
C ARG A 258 22.15 12.33 13.99
N GLU A 259 22.38 12.35 12.69
CA GLU A 259 22.29 13.57 11.88
C GLU A 259 20.86 13.81 11.44
N ASP A 260 20.46 15.07 11.38
CA ASP A 260 19.18 15.50 10.80
C ASP A 260 19.26 15.51 9.28
N PHE A 261 18.16 15.17 8.63
CA PHE A 261 18.09 15.11 7.17
C PHE A 261 17.04 16.05 6.60
N THR A 262 17.32 16.58 5.42
CA THR A 262 16.34 17.37 4.65
C THR A 262 16.39 16.91 3.20
N SER A 263 15.23 16.55 2.63
CA SER A 263 15.12 16.05 1.26
C SER A 263 13.97 16.73 0.52
N PRO A 264 14.10 16.93 -0.80
CA PRO A 264 12.94 17.18 -1.64
C PRO A 264 11.91 16.07 -1.49
N MET A 265 10.66 16.45 -1.29
CA MET A 265 9.53 15.52 -1.20
C MET A 265 8.56 15.76 -2.34
N TRP A 266 8.06 14.69 -2.96
CA TRP A 266 7.03 14.80 -3.97
C TRP A 266 6.12 13.56 -4.00
N GLU A 267 4.87 13.80 -4.36
CA GLU A 267 3.85 12.78 -4.54
C GLU A 267 3.09 13.07 -5.84
N ALA A 268 2.92 12.06 -6.67
CA ALA A 268 2.13 12.15 -7.90
C ALA A 268 1.27 10.90 -8.05
N GLY A 269 0.02 11.10 -8.40
CA GLY A 269 -0.91 10.03 -8.76
C GLY A 269 -1.75 10.47 -9.95
N VAL A 270 -1.72 9.69 -11.05
CA VAL A 270 -2.46 10.00 -12.28
C VAL A 270 -3.15 8.75 -12.77
N THR A 271 -4.45 8.88 -13.07
CA THR A 271 -5.22 7.85 -13.76
C THR A 271 -5.70 8.42 -15.10
N TYR A 272 -5.46 7.68 -16.17
CA TYR A 272 -5.86 8.03 -17.52
C TYR A 272 -6.68 6.91 -18.16
N ASN A 273 -7.94 7.19 -18.43
CA ASN A 273 -8.90 6.27 -19.07
C ASN A 273 -9.18 6.76 -20.52
N PRO A 274 -8.33 6.45 -21.51
CA PRO A 274 -8.60 6.87 -22.91
C PRO A 274 -9.89 6.28 -23.43
N ARG A 275 -10.22 5.10 -22.96
CA ARG A 275 -11.46 4.34 -23.24
C ARG A 275 -11.95 3.72 -21.93
N THR A 276 -13.21 3.33 -21.87
CA THR A 276 -13.82 2.65 -20.71
C THR A 276 -13.15 1.31 -20.37
N TYR A 277 -12.59 0.65 -21.36
CA TYR A 277 -11.94 -0.64 -21.28
C TYR A 277 -10.40 -0.57 -21.21
N SER A 278 -9.83 0.62 -21.02
CA SER A 278 -8.37 0.78 -20.93
C SER A 278 -8.02 1.86 -19.90
N THR A 279 -7.25 1.47 -18.91
CA THR A 279 -6.83 2.33 -17.80
C THR A 279 -5.31 2.32 -17.66
N PHE A 280 -4.71 3.49 -17.66
CA PHE A 280 -3.31 3.71 -17.29
C PHE A 280 -3.27 4.38 -15.93
N SER A 281 -2.45 3.86 -15.03
CA SER A 281 -2.17 4.48 -13.73
C SER A 281 -0.68 4.72 -13.55
N LEU A 282 -0.35 5.86 -12.97
CA LEU A 282 1.00 6.22 -12.55
C LEU A 282 0.94 6.76 -11.14
N ASN A 283 1.71 6.15 -10.24
CA ASN A 283 1.92 6.64 -8.89
C ASN A 283 3.42 6.76 -8.66
N ALA A 284 3.84 7.88 -8.13
CA ALA A 284 5.23 8.13 -7.84
C ALA A 284 5.37 8.98 -6.59
N ARG A 285 6.36 8.67 -5.75
CA ARG A 285 6.65 9.42 -4.52
C ARG A 285 8.15 9.46 -4.26
N ARG A 286 8.57 10.51 -3.53
CA ARG A 286 9.83 10.58 -2.81
C ARG A 286 9.54 11.12 -1.42
N ALA A 287 9.97 10.37 -0.39
CA ALA A 287 9.80 10.76 1.01
C ALA A 287 10.77 9.95 1.89
N PHE A 288 10.96 10.39 3.13
CA PHE A 288 11.61 9.58 4.13
C PHE A 288 10.68 8.44 4.59
N ASP A 289 11.24 7.23 4.59
CA ASP A 289 10.70 6.06 5.28
C ASP A 289 11.56 5.80 6.54
N GLU A 290 11.02 5.09 7.52
CA GLU A 290 11.79 4.72 8.70
C GLU A 290 12.94 3.80 8.30
N GLY A 291 14.13 4.01 8.94
CA GLY A 291 15.31 3.22 8.64
C GLY A 291 15.15 1.78 9.11
N ASP A 292 15.85 0.88 8.45
CA ASP A 292 16.07 -0.50 8.83
C ASP A 292 17.57 -0.83 8.69
N ASP A 293 18.00 -2.03 9.01
CA ASP A 293 19.38 -2.52 8.84
C ASP A 293 20.46 -1.59 9.42
N GLY A 294 20.12 -0.80 10.44
CA GLY A 294 21.02 0.16 11.08
C GLY A 294 21.01 1.56 10.47
N ALA A 295 20.29 1.79 9.39
CA ALA A 295 20.12 3.12 8.83
C ALA A 295 19.32 4.03 9.77
N SER A 296 19.58 5.33 9.69
CA SER A 296 18.81 6.34 10.44
C SER A 296 17.43 6.55 9.84
N THR A 297 17.37 6.63 8.53
CA THR A 297 16.16 6.76 7.72
C THR A 297 16.47 6.31 6.29
N ILE A 298 15.45 6.05 5.49
CA ILE A 298 15.60 5.71 4.08
C ILE A 298 14.93 6.80 3.24
N ASN A 299 15.68 7.39 2.33
CA ASN A 299 15.13 8.31 1.36
C ASN A 299 14.62 7.50 0.15
N ASP A 300 13.34 7.12 0.19
CA ASP A 300 12.73 6.25 -0.82
C ASP A 300 12.11 7.04 -1.97
N THR A 301 12.53 6.72 -3.18
CA THR A 301 11.91 7.20 -4.42
C THR A 301 11.26 6.03 -5.14
N THR A 302 9.95 5.94 -5.10
CA THR A 302 9.19 4.85 -5.73
C THR A 302 8.32 5.36 -6.87
N THR A 303 8.35 4.65 -8.00
CA THR A 303 7.45 4.85 -9.14
C THR A 303 6.75 3.55 -9.49
N ARG A 304 5.43 3.61 -9.71
CA ARG A 304 4.61 2.48 -10.15
C ARG A 304 3.77 2.92 -11.32
N ALA A 305 3.81 2.15 -12.40
CA ALA A 305 2.97 2.32 -13.57
C ALA A 305 2.21 1.01 -13.83
N ALA A 306 0.95 1.12 -14.20
CA ALA A 306 0.17 -0.03 -14.62
C ALA A 306 -0.71 0.33 -15.82
N TRP A 307 -0.93 -0.63 -16.69
CA TRP A 307 -1.90 -0.58 -17.76
C TRP A 307 -2.81 -1.79 -17.68
N ASN A 308 -4.11 -1.53 -17.57
CA ASN A 308 -5.16 -2.54 -17.59
C ASN A 308 -5.99 -2.37 -18.86
N HIS A 309 -6.23 -3.47 -19.57
CA HIS A 309 -6.99 -3.46 -20.82
C HIS A 309 -7.92 -4.65 -20.93
N GLU A 310 -9.21 -4.36 -21.12
CA GLU A 310 -10.25 -5.35 -21.37
C GLU A 310 -10.39 -5.53 -22.88
N TRP A 311 -9.93 -6.65 -23.42
CA TRP A 311 -10.04 -6.99 -24.83
C TRP A 311 -11.46 -7.40 -25.19
N THR A 312 -12.09 -8.09 -24.29
CA THR A 312 -13.50 -8.53 -24.35
C THR A 312 -14.09 -8.49 -22.95
N SER A 313 -15.39 -8.75 -22.80
CA SER A 313 -16.03 -8.92 -21.48
C SER A 313 -15.48 -10.11 -20.66
N ARG A 314 -14.56 -10.93 -21.22
CA ARG A 314 -14.02 -12.12 -20.58
C ARG A 314 -12.51 -12.19 -20.57
N ILE A 315 -11.81 -11.33 -21.26
CA ILE A 315 -10.35 -11.35 -21.36
C ILE A 315 -9.82 -9.97 -21.09
N ALA A 316 -8.98 -9.87 -20.07
CA ALA A 316 -8.26 -8.68 -19.72
C ALA A 316 -6.75 -8.95 -19.63
N THR A 317 -5.94 -7.92 -19.80
CA THR A 317 -4.50 -7.97 -19.56
C THR A 317 -4.09 -6.84 -18.62
N GLU A 318 -3.09 -7.12 -17.80
CA GLU A 318 -2.40 -6.15 -16.98
C GLU A 318 -0.92 -6.15 -17.33
N LEU A 319 -0.34 -4.95 -17.47
CA LEU A 319 1.10 -4.74 -17.44
C LEU A 319 1.43 -3.84 -16.28
N GLN A 320 2.46 -4.19 -15.53
CA GLN A 320 2.92 -3.41 -14.38
C GLN A 320 4.43 -3.20 -14.43
N TYR A 321 4.84 -2.03 -13.94
CA TYR A 321 6.23 -1.65 -13.74
C TYR A 321 6.37 -0.95 -12.40
N ARG A 322 7.38 -1.33 -11.64
CA ARG A 322 7.78 -0.66 -10.41
C ARG A 322 9.27 -0.41 -10.41
N PHE A 323 9.63 0.80 -10.01
CA PHE A 323 11.00 1.19 -9.72
C PHE A 323 11.06 1.78 -8.32
N SER A 324 12.08 1.44 -7.55
CA SER A 324 12.34 1.99 -6.22
C SER A 324 13.84 2.23 -6.10
N ASP A 325 14.22 3.44 -5.72
CA ASP A 325 15.59 3.86 -5.39
C ASP A 325 15.60 4.26 -3.92
N ARG A 326 16.40 3.56 -3.11
CA ARG A 326 16.42 3.64 -1.66
C ARG A 326 17.82 4.00 -1.17
N ASP A 327 18.00 5.26 -0.76
CA ASP A 327 19.22 5.73 -0.11
C ASP A 327 19.10 5.54 1.41
N TYR A 328 19.96 4.70 1.98
CA TYR A 328 20.00 4.39 3.41
C TYR A 328 20.89 5.40 4.15
N GLU A 329 20.27 6.41 4.75
CA GLU A 329 20.96 7.49 5.42
C GLU A 329 21.63 7.03 6.73
N GLY A 330 22.87 7.43 6.94
CA GLY A 330 23.68 7.04 8.09
C GLY A 330 24.50 5.77 7.90
N ILE A 331 24.31 5.04 6.82
CA ILE A 331 25.14 3.90 6.39
C ILE A 331 25.48 4.03 4.90
N ASN A 332 26.45 3.26 4.42
CA ASN A 332 26.83 3.31 3.00
C ASN A 332 26.09 2.20 2.22
N ARG A 333 24.77 2.40 2.02
CA ARG A 333 23.93 1.49 1.25
C ARG A 333 22.98 2.30 0.35
N ASN A 334 22.84 1.85 -0.89
CA ASN A 334 21.83 2.26 -1.85
C ASN A 334 21.33 1.02 -2.57
N ASP A 335 20.02 0.91 -2.74
CA ASP A 335 19.36 -0.20 -3.42
C ASP A 335 18.45 0.34 -4.54
N GLU A 336 18.70 -0.09 -5.77
CA GLU A 336 17.81 0.12 -6.90
C GLU A 336 17.02 -1.16 -7.17
N ARG A 337 15.69 -1.11 -7.00
CA ARG A 337 14.83 -2.25 -7.27
C ARG A 337 13.92 -1.98 -8.44
N THR A 338 13.99 -2.82 -9.47
CA THR A 338 13.10 -2.79 -10.62
C THR A 338 12.25 -4.04 -10.64
N SER A 339 10.94 -3.88 -10.84
CA SER A 339 10.03 -5.00 -11.05
C SER A 339 9.13 -4.73 -12.24
N TYR A 340 8.91 -5.75 -13.07
CA TYR A 340 7.97 -5.68 -14.17
C TYR A 340 7.20 -6.98 -14.30
N GLY A 341 5.93 -6.86 -14.60
CA GLY A 341 5.03 -7.99 -14.68
C GLY A 341 3.99 -7.85 -15.78
N ALA A 342 3.47 -8.98 -16.16
CA ALA A 342 2.37 -9.11 -17.11
C ALA A 342 1.40 -10.20 -16.64
N GLY A 343 0.11 -9.95 -16.81
CA GLY A 343 -0.94 -10.90 -16.47
C GLY A 343 -2.02 -10.94 -17.55
N VAL A 344 -2.64 -12.10 -17.69
CA VAL A 344 -3.84 -12.31 -18.51
C VAL A 344 -4.89 -12.95 -17.64
N THR A 345 -6.05 -12.31 -17.56
CA THR A 345 -7.22 -12.81 -16.83
C THR A 345 -8.28 -13.27 -17.82
N TRP A 346 -8.80 -14.46 -17.58
CA TRP A 346 -9.95 -15.03 -18.27
C TRP A 346 -11.10 -15.24 -17.29
N SER A 347 -12.25 -14.62 -17.57
CA SER A 347 -13.49 -14.70 -16.80
C SER A 347 -14.49 -15.62 -17.51
N PRO A 348 -14.43 -16.95 -17.30
CA PRO A 348 -15.36 -17.89 -17.95
C PRO A 348 -16.80 -17.66 -17.50
N ASP A 349 -17.00 -17.29 -16.24
CA ASP A 349 -18.28 -16.94 -15.65
C ASP A 349 -18.09 -15.78 -14.65
N ARG A 350 -19.19 -15.16 -14.22
CA ARG A 350 -19.17 -13.99 -13.31
C ARG A 350 -18.69 -14.29 -11.87
N TRP A 351 -18.58 -15.55 -11.50
CA TRP A 351 -18.16 -15.96 -10.15
C TRP A 351 -16.72 -16.50 -10.09
N ILE A 352 -16.03 -16.54 -11.24
CA ILE A 352 -14.65 -17.05 -11.32
C ILE A 352 -13.82 -16.28 -12.33
N ASP A 353 -12.65 -15.85 -11.91
CA ASP A 353 -11.56 -15.38 -12.75
C ASP A 353 -10.37 -16.33 -12.66
N VAL A 354 -9.74 -16.58 -13.80
CA VAL A 354 -8.52 -17.36 -13.91
C VAL A 354 -7.43 -16.46 -14.45
N THR A 355 -6.38 -16.23 -13.67
CA THR A 355 -5.27 -15.35 -14.05
C THR A 355 -3.97 -16.12 -14.14
N LEU A 356 -3.28 -15.96 -15.26
CA LEU A 356 -1.89 -16.36 -15.44
C LEU A 356 -1.03 -15.11 -15.45
N SER A 357 -0.03 -15.04 -14.57
CA SER A 357 0.85 -13.88 -14.50
C SER A 357 2.32 -14.27 -14.31
N TYR A 358 3.18 -13.33 -14.68
CA TYR A 358 4.63 -13.38 -14.53
C TYR A 358 5.10 -12.07 -13.92
N LEU A 359 6.00 -12.18 -12.94
CA LEU A 359 6.68 -11.05 -12.32
C LEU A 359 8.18 -11.32 -12.26
N ARG A 360 8.98 -10.36 -12.74
CA ARG A 360 10.42 -10.33 -12.54
C ARG A 360 10.77 -9.16 -11.62
N THR A 361 11.66 -9.42 -10.67
CA THR A 361 12.24 -8.40 -9.78
C THR A 361 13.75 -8.50 -9.86
N GLU A 362 14.41 -7.36 -10.01
CA GLU A 362 15.85 -7.18 -9.96
C GLU A 362 16.14 -6.18 -8.86
N ASN A 363 17.02 -6.52 -7.93
CA ASN A 363 17.49 -5.63 -6.88
C ASN A 363 19.00 -5.48 -7.01
N ASP A 364 19.43 -4.29 -7.40
CA ASP A 364 20.84 -3.91 -7.46
C ASP A 364 21.19 -3.12 -6.20
N SER A 365 22.07 -3.65 -5.38
CA SER A 365 22.53 -3.00 -4.15
C SER A 365 24.01 -2.66 -4.20
N SER A 366 24.38 -1.57 -3.55
CA SER A 366 25.78 -1.26 -3.28
C SER A 366 26.46 -2.30 -2.36
N LEU A 367 25.65 -3.10 -1.65
CA LEU A 367 26.08 -4.27 -0.88
C LEU A 367 25.76 -5.52 -1.70
N SER A 368 26.77 -6.20 -2.24
CA SER A 368 26.58 -7.29 -3.21
C SER A 368 25.72 -8.44 -2.71
N TRP A 369 25.69 -8.68 -1.39
CA TRP A 369 24.86 -9.74 -0.79
C TRP A 369 23.37 -9.38 -0.70
N GLU A 370 22.99 -8.13 -0.94
CA GLU A 370 21.62 -7.64 -1.03
C GLU A 370 21.11 -7.60 -2.47
N SER A 371 21.98 -7.84 -3.46
CA SER A 371 21.61 -7.85 -4.88
C SER A 371 21.04 -9.21 -5.24
N TYR A 372 19.89 -9.23 -5.94
CA TYR A 372 19.27 -10.49 -6.37
C TYR A 372 18.35 -10.31 -7.58
N ASP A 373 18.13 -11.42 -8.28
CA ASP A 373 17.09 -11.60 -9.29
C ASP A 373 16.04 -12.57 -8.77
N ARG A 374 14.79 -12.36 -9.15
CA ARG A 374 13.67 -13.21 -8.77
C ARG A 374 12.62 -13.27 -9.88
N ASN A 375 12.16 -14.45 -10.23
CA ASN A 375 11.08 -14.66 -11.18
C ASN A 375 9.94 -15.45 -10.52
N VAL A 376 8.73 -14.93 -10.63
CA VAL A 376 7.52 -15.58 -10.11
C VAL A 376 6.55 -15.83 -11.26
N TYR A 377 6.12 -17.08 -11.43
CA TYR A 377 5.07 -17.50 -12.34
C TYR A 377 3.86 -17.92 -11.52
N LEU A 378 2.72 -17.33 -11.77
CA LEU A 378 1.52 -17.51 -10.94
C LEU A 378 0.33 -17.92 -11.80
N LEU A 379 -0.40 -18.93 -11.35
CA LEU A 379 -1.76 -19.25 -11.77
C LEU A 379 -2.70 -19.04 -10.57
N SER A 380 -3.72 -18.21 -10.73
CA SER A 380 -4.70 -17.96 -9.66
C SER A 380 -6.13 -18.16 -10.15
N PHE A 381 -6.98 -18.54 -9.20
CA PHE A 381 -8.42 -18.67 -9.32
C PHE A 381 -9.05 -17.75 -8.31
N ASP A 382 -9.74 -16.71 -8.75
CA ASP A 382 -10.47 -15.77 -7.91
C ASP A 382 -11.95 -16.15 -7.98
N LEU A 383 -12.50 -16.52 -6.83
CA LEU A 383 -13.86 -17.02 -6.67
C LEU A 383 -14.66 -15.98 -5.87
N SER A 384 -15.77 -15.54 -6.45
CA SER A 384 -16.73 -14.64 -5.80
C SER A 384 -18.13 -15.28 -5.81
N LEU A 385 -18.81 -15.28 -4.70
CA LEU A 385 -20.18 -15.85 -4.59
C LEU A 385 -21.21 -14.82 -5.07
#